data_4042a3d588b6e6aba85ea6accbb9c488
#
_entry.id   4042a3d588b6e6aba85ea6accbb9c488
#
_cell.length_a   1.000
_cell.length_b   1.000
_cell.length_c   1.000
_cell.angle_alpha   90.00
_cell.angle_beta   90.00
_cell.angle_gamma   90.00
#
_symmetry.space_group_name_H-M   'P 1'
#
loop_
_entity.id
_entity.type
_entity.pdbx_description
1 polymer ?
#
loop_
_entity_poly.entity_id
_entity_poly.type
_entity_poly.pdbx_seq_one_letter_code
_entity_poly.pdbx_strand_id
1 'polypeptide(L)'
;MSDSTTPGSQPDATTLERMVRAHISRRDALRVGLFGVGGLGLASLLSACGGSSGSSSADAGTPKAGGTLTIARAQDAVDFNKTMVFSNASIWVFHQIFETLTVSSQDGRSVEPGLATKWTQSDDQLTWTFTLRSDVKFSSGTPMTSADVKFSIDEASGTDGGWEFINSAIASTEAPDDTTFVITTKYPWAPLLADLACPSNGIIPKDHAGKSTEEFYQAPVGTGPFMWDVWDKGSKLTLKKNPNFHEAGRPYLDSVVWQVVPDDNTRNLMIQGNQAQVNENPPLSTVAQLKAASGVKVELFPSTRTDYILMNETKAPYDDVHIRRAISFAIDRQALVKTVLFGNGTAANSVLMPTVPYYDKNTPGLQYDMDKAKQEMAKSTKPDGFSTTYLAASGDSVDSAIAQILQSSLKQLGITMDIQNSDPSAVHDLQNELNYEISHSYWTMDIADPDELVQFAVIPDSGGKSFLTNYNSSEAQSLATQAQKTFDPDARQKLYSQLQEVMANDAFIAPLFYQPFPYAYRSNVGGFSVAPTGLYDLGQTYLA
;
A
#
# COMPACT_ATOMS: atom_id res chain seq x y z
N MET A 1 -52.23 -13.41 29.10
CA MET A 1 -52.10 -13.96 27.74
C MET A 1 -50.67 -13.89 27.38
N SER A 2 -50.04 -15.00 27.36
CA SER A 2 -48.64 -15.31 27.28
C SER A 2 -48.10 -15.07 25.88
N ASP A 3 -46.97 -14.40 25.79
CA ASP A 3 -46.16 -14.34 24.57
C ASP A 3 -44.81 -14.98 24.83
N SER A 4 -44.52 -16.06 24.13
CA SER A 4 -43.33 -16.88 24.24
C SER A 4 -42.41 -16.58 23.08
N THR A 5 -41.30 -15.89 23.33
CA THR A 5 -40.17 -15.79 22.41
C THR A 5 -39.09 -16.78 22.80
N THR A 6 -38.81 -17.73 21.93
CA THR A 6 -37.73 -18.72 22.04
C THR A 6 -36.40 -18.11 21.61
N PRO A 7 -35.31 -18.28 22.36
CA PRO A 7 -33.97 -17.83 21.91
C PRO A 7 -33.33 -18.88 20.99
N GLY A 8 -32.71 -18.39 19.90
CA GLY A 8 -31.92 -19.20 18.97
C GLY A 8 -30.68 -19.79 19.64
N SER A 9 -30.46 -21.06 19.38
CA SER A 9 -29.34 -21.87 19.90
C SER A 9 -28.02 -21.47 19.25
N GLN A 10 -27.02 -21.11 20.06
CA GLN A 10 -25.62 -21.09 19.68
C GLN A 10 -25.11 -22.52 19.42
N PRO A 11 -24.20 -22.72 18.46
CA PRO A 11 -23.60 -24.03 18.24
C PRO A 11 -22.58 -24.36 19.34
N ASP A 12 -22.65 -25.62 19.79
CA ASP A 12 -21.93 -26.24 20.88
C ASP A 12 -20.41 -26.36 20.61
N ALA A 13 -19.60 -26.04 21.60
CA ALA A 13 -18.12 -26.06 21.58
C ALA A 13 -17.49 -27.43 21.28
N THR A 14 -18.28 -28.49 21.26
CA THR A 14 -17.82 -29.87 21.01
C THR A 14 -17.60 -30.19 19.51
N THR A 15 -18.06 -29.35 18.60
CA THR A 15 -17.88 -29.56 17.15
C THR A 15 -16.54 -29.03 16.64
N LEU A 16 -15.94 -28.05 17.31
CA LEU A 16 -14.62 -27.51 16.94
C LEU A 16 -13.45 -28.44 17.37
N GLU A 17 -13.59 -29.18 18.45
CA GLU A 17 -12.53 -30.09 18.92
C GLU A 17 -12.36 -31.37 18.06
N ARG A 18 -13.32 -31.73 17.23
CA ARG A 18 -13.25 -32.93 16.38
C ARG A 18 -12.49 -32.72 15.06
N MET A 19 -12.24 -31.47 14.65
CA MET A 19 -11.48 -31.18 13.41
C MET A 19 -9.97 -31.05 13.60
N VAL A 20 -9.44 -31.07 14.82
CA VAL A 20 -8.01 -30.86 15.12
C VAL A 20 -7.22 -32.16 15.34
N ARG A 21 -7.85 -33.34 15.26
CA ARG A 21 -7.16 -34.63 15.47
C ARG A 21 -7.19 -35.52 14.23
N ALA A 22 -6.44 -35.15 13.20
CA ALA A 22 -5.94 -36.08 12.20
C ALA A 22 -4.41 -36.03 12.15
N HIS A 23 -3.77 -36.75 13.06
CA HIS A 23 -2.32 -36.98 13.05
C HIS A 23 -1.98 -38.01 11.99
N ILE A 24 -1.24 -37.58 10.95
CA ILE A 24 -0.51 -38.48 10.07
C ILE A 24 0.88 -38.69 10.67
N SER A 25 1.18 -39.96 10.98
CA SER A 25 2.40 -40.41 11.61
C SER A 25 3.61 -40.32 10.67
N ARG A 26 4.75 -39.80 11.20
CA ARG A 26 6.05 -39.62 10.50
C ARG A 26 6.83 -40.91 10.21
N ARG A 27 6.21 -42.05 9.95
CA ARG A 27 6.94 -43.32 9.83
C ARG A 27 6.89 -44.04 8.48
N ASP A 28 6.19 -43.52 7.46
CA ASP A 28 6.00 -44.27 6.20
C ASP A 28 6.67 -43.69 4.95
N ALA A 29 7.60 -42.75 5.08
CA ALA A 29 8.30 -42.12 3.94
C ALA A 29 9.77 -42.51 3.77
N LEU A 30 10.15 -43.73 4.17
CA LEU A 30 11.52 -44.25 3.99
C LEU A 30 11.49 -45.69 3.53
N ARG A 31 11.16 -45.94 2.27
CA ARG A 31 11.55 -47.16 1.54
C ARG A 31 11.16 -47.06 0.06
N VAL A 32 12.15 -47.02 -0.78
CA VAL A 32 12.34 -47.39 -2.20
C VAL A 32 13.28 -46.32 -2.78
N GLY A 33 14.50 -46.53 -3.11
CA GLY A 33 15.22 -47.71 -3.51
C GLY A 33 16.14 -47.35 -4.66
N LEU A 34 17.41 -47.54 -4.44
CA LEU A 34 18.50 -47.44 -5.42
C LEU A 34 18.25 -48.31 -6.67
N PHE A 35 18.88 -47.92 -7.75
CA PHE A 35 19.48 -48.61 -8.91
C PHE A 35 19.17 -47.77 -10.17
N GLY A 36 20.07 -47.46 -11.06
CA GLY A 36 21.33 -48.02 -11.46
C GLY A 36 22.03 -47.17 -12.54
N VAL A 37 23.20 -47.49 -12.68
CA VAL A 37 24.38 -47.14 -13.43
C VAL A 37 24.27 -47.17 -14.96
N GLY A 38 25.12 -46.34 -15.62
CA GLY A 38 25.70 -46.56 -16.95
C GLY A 38 25.30 -45.50 -17.97
N GLY A 39 26.14 -44.91 -18.73
CA GLY A 39 27.53 -44.96 -19.04
C GLY A 39 27.85 -44.08 -20.23
N LEU A 40 29.01 -43.47 -20.18
CA LEU A 40 29.93 -43.12 -21.27
C LEU A 40 29.47 -42.50 -22.61
N GLY A 41 30.10 -41.38 -22.91
CA GLY A 41 30.24 -40.84 -24.27
C GLY A 41 31.02 -39.54 -24.36
N LEU A 42 32.34 -39.64 -24.54
CA LEU A 42 33.35 -38.59 -24.80
C LEU A 42 33.06 -37.77 -26.11
N ALA A 43 33.43 -36.56 -26.15
CA ALA A 43 34.58 -35.91 -26.77
C ALA A 43 34.28 -34.51 -27.29
N SER A 44 34.92 -33.54 -26.72
CA SER A 44 35.87 -32.57 -27.26
C SER A 44 35.44 -31.69 -28.45
N LEU A 45 35.54 -30.37 -28.27
CA LEU A 45 36.59 -29.58 -28.93
C LEU A 45 36.66 -28.18 -28.31
N LEU A 46 37.87 -27.83 -27.85
CA LEU A 46 38.30 -26.49 -27.51
C LEU A 46 38.30 -25.60 -28.74
N SER A 47 37.86 -24.35 -28.54
CA SER A 47 38.44 -23.20 -29.23
C SER A 47 38.43 -21.99 -28.31
N ALA A 48 39.62 -21.61 -27.91
CA ALA A 48 39.91 -20.36 -27.22
C ALA A 48 39.87 -19.21 -28.22
N CYS A 49 39.38 -18.06 -27.76
CA CYS A 49 40.02 -16.75 -27.95
C CYS A 49 39.25 -15.67 -27.21
N GLY A 50 39.83 -15.15 -26.26
CA GLY A 50 40.23 -13.80 -25.84
C GLY A 50 39.23 -12.66 -25.97
N GLY A 51 39.01 -11.96 -24.86
CA GLY A 51 38.80 -10.53 -24.92
C GLY A 51 37.61 -9.99 -24.14
N SER A 52 37.95 -9.17 -23.18
CA SER A 52 37.16 -8.11 -22.54
C SER A 52 36.02 -8.50 -21.58
N SER A 53 36.34 -8.33 -20.31
CA SER A 53 35.40 -8.18 -19.21
C SER A 53 34.53 -6.92 -19.42
N GLY A 54 33.39 -7.10 -20.07
CA GLY A 54 32.27 -6.21 -20.02
C GLY A 54 31.25 -6.85 -19.06
N SER A 55 30.91 -6.17 -17.99
CA SER A 55 29.75 -6.50 -17.18
C SER A 55 28.50 -6.39 -18.05
N SER A 56 28.08 -7.51 -18.67
CA SER A 56 26.81 -7.59 -19.34
C SER A 56 25.72 -7.62 -18.24
N SER A 57 25.04 -6.50 -18.04
CA SER A 57 23.66 -6.53 -17.61
C SER A 57 22.93 -7.47 -18.56
N ALA A 58 22.48 -8.63 -18.10
CA ALA A 58 21.66 -9.52 -18.87
C ALA A 58 20.35 -8.77 -19.16
N ASP A 59 20.27 -8.24 -20.39
CA ASP A 59 19.10 -7.58 -20.92
C ASP A 59 17.99 -8.65 -20.95
N ALA A 60 16.87 -8.39 -20.30
CA ALA A 60 15.70 -9.24 -20.41
C ALA A 60 15.22 -9.11 -21.87
N GLY A 61 15.45 -10.11 -22.68
CA GLY A 61 15.31 -10.10 -24.15
C GLY A 61 14.06 -9.42 -24.71
N THR A 62 13.82 -9.54 -26.00
CA THR A 62 12.63 -8.95 -26.66
C THR A 62 11.34 -9.49 -26.00
N PRO A 63 10.32 -8.59 -25.76
CA PRO A 63 9.03 -9.02 -25.21
C PRO A 63 8.42 -10.19 -25.99
N LYS A 64 8.03 -11.23 -25.27
CA LYS A 64 7.33 -12.41 -25.84
C LYS A 64 5.95 -12.48 -25.24
N ALA A 65 4.96 -12.78 -26.08
CA ALA A 65 3.63 -13.12 -25.63
C ALA A 65 3.58 -14.53 -25.04
N GLY A 66 2.77 -14.71 -24.01
CA GLY A 66 2.51 -15.99 -23.38
C GLY A 66 3.15 -16.17 -22.01
N GLY A 67 2.79 -17.25 -21.37
CA GLY A 67 3.31 -17.66 -20.07
C GLY A 67 2.51 -17.13 -18.87
N THR A 68 2.80 -17.74 -17.72
CA THR A 68 2.19 -17.40 -16.42
C THR A 68 3.23 -16.77 -15.51
N LEU A 69 2.96 -15.59 -14.98
CA LEU A 69 3.78 -14.97 -13.94
C LEU A 69 3.25 -15.41 -12.57
N THR A 70 4.09 -16.04 -11.77
CA THR A 70 3.77 -16.38 -10.38
C THR A 70 4.45 -15.40 -9.44
N ILE A 71 3.65 -14.68 -8.65
CA ILE A 71 4.08 -13.75 -7.61
C ILE A 71 3.87 -14.44 -6.26
N ALA A 72 4.93 -14.73 -5.53
CA ALA A 72 4.85 -15.22 -4.16
C ALA A 72 4.73 -14.03 -3.20
N ARG A 73 3.72 -14.02 -2.33
CA ARG A 73 3.43 -12.94 -1.39
C ARG A 73 3.04 -13.46 0.00
N ALA A 74 3.22 -12.64 1.03
CA ALA A 74 2.97 -13.04 2.41
C ALA A 74 1.47 -13.11 2.75
N GLN A 75 0.70 -12.15 2.24
CA GLN A 75 -0.70 -11.95 2.60
C GLN A 75 -1.62 -12.17 1.40
N ASP A 76 -2.78 -12.73 1.64
CA ASP A 76 -3.83 -12.82 0.63
C ASP A 76 -4.59 -11.48 0.49
N ALA A 77 -5.30 -11.31 -0.63
CA ALA A 77 -6.32 -10.30 -0.74
C ALA A 77 -7.42 -10.54 0.32
N VAL A 78 -8.06 -9.48 0.77
CA VAL A 78 -9.14 -9.57 1.75
C VAL A 78 -10.52 -9.50 1.09
N ASP A 79 -10.66 -8.61 0.11
CA ASP A 79 -11.89 -8.38 -0.65
C ASP A 79 -11.55 -7.68 -1.97
N PHE A 80 -12.52 -7.56 -2.89
CA PHE A 80 -12.40 -6.86 -4.17
C PHE A 80 -13.37 -5.69 -4.34
N ASN A 81 -14.15 -5.36 -3.31
CA ASN A 81 -14.94 -4.14 -3.30
C ASN A 81 -13.99 -2.92 -3.20
N LYS A 82 -13.70 -2.33 -4.36
CA LYS A 82 -12.74 -1.23 -4.51
C LYS A 82 -13.04 0.00 -3.66
N THR A 83 -14.31 0.19 -3.27
CA THR A 83 -14.74 1.36 -2.49
C THR A 83 -14.55 1.18 -0.98
N MET A 84 -14.35 -0.05 -0.50
CA MET A 84 -14.28 -0.40 0.93
C MET A 84 -12.93 -0.92 1.39
N VAL A 85 -12.04 -1.29 0.47
CA VAL A 85 -10.81 -2.03 0.82
C VAL A 85 -9.61 -1.12 0.84
N PHE A 86 -8.92 -1.07 2.01
CA PHE A 86 -7.68 -0.34 2.24
C PHE A 86 -6.42 -1.24 2.21
N SER A 87 -6.59 -2.55 2.02
CA SER A 87 -5.48 -3.49 2.00
C SER A 87 -4.71 -3.44 0.69
N ASN A 88 -3.42 -3.11 0.73
CA ASN A 88 -2.53 -3.14 -0.43
C ASN A 88 -2.55 -4.50 -1.14
N ALA A 89 -2.72 -5.59 -0.38
CA ALA A 89 -2.80 -6.93 -0.95
C ALA A 89 -4.00 -7.12 -1.90
N SER A 90 -5.08 -6.37 -1.73
CA SER A 90 -6.21 -6.31 -2.66
C SER A 90 -6.02 -5.22 -3.71
N ILE A 91 -5.60 -4.02 -3.31
CA ILE A 91 -5.46 -2.83 -4.17
C ILE A 91 -4.54 -3.12 -5.36
N TRP A 92 -3.37 -3.72 -5.12
CA TRP A 92 -2.41 -4.02 -6.18
C TRP A 92 -2.90 -5.09 -7.17
N VAL A 93 -3.86 -5.94 -6.74
CA VAL A 93 -4.49 -6.92 -7.63
C VAL A 93 -5.61 -6.29 -8.44
N PHE A 94 -6.54 -5.57 -7.79
CA PHE A 94 -7.66 -5.04 -8.54
C PHE A 94 -7.27 -3.88 -9.47
N HIS A 95 -6.12 -3.24 -9.26
CA HIS A 95 -5.50 -2.34 -10.25
C HIS A 95 -5.21 -3.02 -11.60
N GLN A 96 -5.04 -4.36 -11.63
CA GLN A 96 -4.88 -5.12 -12.87
C GLN A 96 -6.23 -5.38 -13.59
N ILE A 97 -7.35 -5.21 -12.86
CA ILE A 97 -8.71 -5.47 -13.36
C ILE A 97 -9.40 -4.16 -13.75
N PHE A 98 -9.23 -3.12 -12.93
CA PHE A 98 -9.90 -1.83 -13.11
C PHE A 98 -8.90 -0.77 -13.55
N GLU A 99 -9.28 0.02 -14.55
CA GLU A 99 -8.57 1.25 -14.92
C GLU A 99 -9.34 2.46 -14.39
N THR A 100 -8.62 3.57 -14.25
CA THR A 100 -9.12 4.84 -13.74
C THR A 100 -9.15 5.92 -14.83
N LEU A 101 -9.81 7.05 -14.60
CA LEU A 101 -9.87 8.16 -15.55
C LEU A 101 -8.49 8.78 -15.81
N THR A 102 -7.72 8.91 -14.76
CA THR A 102 -6.35 9.41 -14.75
C THR A 102 -5.47 8.38 -14.07
N VAL A 103 -4.17 8.43 -14.28
CA VAL A 103 -3.20 7.53 -13.62
C VAL A 103 -2.06 8.35 -13.02
N SER A 104 -1.46 7.86 -11.95
CA SER A 104 -0.21 8.43 -11.43
C SER A 104 0.93 8.11 -12.38
N SER A 105 1.82 9.10 -12.64
CA SER A 105 3.05 8.85 -13.39
C SER A 105 3.91 7.79 -12.70
N GLN A 106 4.79 7.13 -13.47
CA GLN A 106 5.66 6.07 -12.95
C GLN A 106 6.59 6.53 -11.81
N ASP A 107 6.92 7.81 -11.74
CA ASP A 107 7.72 8.40 -10.65
C ASP A 107 6.87 8.91 -9.46
N GLY A 108 5.54 8.80 -9.54
CA GLY A 108 4.60 9.21 -8.49
C GLY A 108 4.45 10.72 -8.31
N ARG A 109 4.93 11.56 -9.24
CA ARG A 109 4.99 13.01 -9.06
C ARG A 109 3.99 13.81 -9.86
N SER A 110 3.30 13.19 -10.79
CA SER A 110 2.32 13.83 -11.66
C SER A 110 1.19 12.89 -12.02
N VAL A 111 0.18 13.44 -12.64
CA VAL A 111 -0.99 12.72 -13.14
C VAL A 111 -0.95 12.71 -14.65
N GLU A 112 -1.24 11.55 -15.24
CA GLU A 112 -1.25 11.29 -16.67
C GLU A 112 -2.66 10.85 -17.14
N PRO A 113 -2.97 10.96 -18.45
CA PRO A 113 -4.18 10.39 -19.01
C PRO A 113 -4.30 8.88 -18.80
N GLY A 114 -5.49 8.41 -18.40
CA GLY A 114 -5.90 7.02 -18.33
C GLY A 114 -7.04 6.74 -19.30
N LEU A 115 -8.22 6.39 -18.80
CA LEU A 115 -9.43 6.25 -19.60
C LEU A 115 -9.97 7.60 -20.13
N ALA A 116 -9.63 8.71 -19.47
CA ALA A 116 -9.79 10.04 -20.01
C ALA A 116 -8.55 10.45 -20.78
N THR A 117 -8.70 10.85 -22.05
CA THR A 117 -7.60 11.25 -22.93
C THR A 117 -7.19 12.70 -22.76
N LYS A 118 -8.10 13.53 -22.28
CA LYS A 118 -7.92 14.96 -21.99
C LYS A 118 -9.05 15.47 -21.09
N TRP A 119 -8.80 16.61 -20.47
CA TRP A 119 -9.79 17.33 -19.67
C TRP A 119 -9.62 18.83 -19.80
N THR A 120 -10.68 19.56 -19.46
CA THR A 120 -10.69 21.02 -19.35
C THR A 120 -11.36 21.41 -18.04
N GLN A 121 -10.95 22.56 -17.48
CA GLN A 121 -11.54 23.13 -16.29
C GLN A 121 -12.18 24.47 -16.65
N SER A 122 -13.34 24.79 -16.05
CA SER A 122 -14.00 26.09 -16.20
C SER A 122 -13.23 27.22 -15.52
N ASP A 123 -13.50 28.48 -15.92
CA ASP A 123 -12.80 29.66 -15.37
C ASP A 123 -13.04 29.84 -13.87
N ASP A 124 -14.18 29.42 -13.35
CA ASP A 124 -14.51 29.43 -11.92
C ASP A 124 -13.88 28.24 -11.15
N GLN A 125 -13.17 27.36 -11.86
CA GLN A 125 -12.46 26.19 -11.31
C GLN A 125 -13.38 25.14 -10.67
N LEU A 126 -14.68 25.16 -10.94
CA LEU A 126 -15.64 24.23 -10.34
C LEU A 126 -16.04 23.08 -11.24
N THR A 127 -16.03 23.29 -12.58
CA THR A 127 -16.50 22.28 -13.52
C THR A 127 -15.34 21.71 -14.34
N TRP A 128 -15.23 20.38 -14.34
CA TRP A 128 -14.25 19.63 -15.09
C TRP A 128 -14.93 18.77 -16.14
N THR A 129 -14.50 18.92 -17.41
CA THR A 129 -15.04 18.13 -18.52
C THR A 129 -13.96 17.21 -19.05
N PHE A 130 -14.21 15.91 -19.00
CA PHE A 130 -13.32 14.85 -19.45
C PHE A 130 -13.78 14.29 -20.78
N THR A 131 -12.83 14.09 -21.71
CA THR A 131 -13.07 13.34 -22.95
C THR A 131 -12.55 11.91 -22.76
N LEU A 132 -13.42 10.95 -22.89
CA LEU A 132 -13.11 9.53 -22.69
C LEU A 132 -12.59 8.89 -23.98
N ARG A 133 -11.84 7.79 -23.83
CA ARG A 133 -11.52 6.88 -24.93
C ARG A 133 -12.81 6.25 -25.47
N SER A 134 -12.88 6.03 -26.78
CA SER A 134 -14.02 5.38 -27.43
C SER A 134 -13.77 3.93 -27.85
N ASP A 135 -12.54 3.44 -27.63
CA ASP A 135 -12.09 2.10 -28.04
C ASP A 135 -12.01 1.09 -26.87
N VAL A 136 -12.44 1.50 -25.67
CA VAL A 136 -12.39 0.68 -24.46
C VAL A 136 -13.58 -0.25 -24.35
N LYS A 137 -13.31 -1.50 -23.96
CA LYS A 137 -14.33 -2.50 -23.61
C LYS A 137 -14.03 -3.11 -22.25
N PHE A 138 -15.07 -3.44 -21.53
CA PHE A 138 -14.95 -4.32 -20.38
C PHE A 138 -14.47 -5.72 -20.80
N SER A 139 -13.94 -6.48 -19.86
CA SER A 139 -13.54 -7.88 -20.09
C SER A 139 -14.71 -8.77 -20.56
N SER A 140 -15.94 -8.38 -20.29
CA SER A 140 -17.17 -8.98 -20.84
C SER A 140 -17.36 -8.77 -22.35
N GLY A 141 -16.64 -7.81 -22.97
CA GLY A 141 -16.79 -7.39 -24.36
C GLY A 141 -17.76 -6.23 -24.56
N THR A 142 -18.46 -5.77 -23.52
CA THR A 142 -19.37 -4.61 -23.58
C THR A 142 -18.54 -3.32 -23.71
N PRO A 143 -18.86 -2.39 -24.63
CA PRO A 143 -18.21 -1.09 -24.69
C PRO A 143 -18.39 -0.31 -23.39
N MET A 144 -17.32 0.39 -22.95
CA MET A 144 -17.40 1.35 -21.86
C MET A 144 -17.98 2.68 -22.37
N THR A 145 -18.83 3.29 -21.57
CA THR A 145 -19.42 4.62 -21.85
C THR A 145 -19.25 5.55 -20.64
N SER A 146 -19.52 6.82 -20.82
CA SER A 146 -19.56 7.81 -19.72
C SER A 146 -20.59 7.49 -18.64
N ALA A 147 -21.65 6.74 -18.98
CA ALA A 147 -22.63 6.27 -17.99
C ALA A 147 -22.03 5.26 -17.00
N ASP A 148 -21.08 4.43 -17.45
CA ASP A 148 -20.30 3.52 -16.57
C ASP A 148 -19.36 4.31 -15.68
N VAL A 149 -18.69 5.33 -16.25
CA VAL A 149 -17.82 6.25 -15.50
C VAL A 149 -18.61 6.96 -14.41
N LYS A 150 -19.76 7.55 -14.78
CA LYS A 150 -20.64 8.21 -13.81
C LYS A 150 -21.04 7.27 -12.67
N PHE A 151 -21.51 6.08 -13.00
CA PHE A 151 -21.88 5.07 -12.01
C PHE A 151 -20.74 4.75 -11.05
N SER A 152 -19.53 4.53 -11.59
CA SER A 152 -18.36 4.15 -10.82
C SER A 152 -17.87 5.23 -9.84
N ILE A 153 -17.91 6.49 -10.28
CA ILE A 153 -17.52 7.64 -9.45
C ILE A 153 -18.61 7.96 -8.41
N ASP A 154 -19.88 7.89 -8.79
CA ASP A 154 -21.00 8.08 -7.86
C ASP A 154 -21.00 7.01 -6.76
N GLU A 155 -20.73 5.74 -7.11
CA GLU A 155 -20.58 4.65 -6.12
C GLU A 155 -19.43 4.94 -5.16
N ALA A 156 -18.24 5.28 -5.68
CA ALA A 156 -17.08 5.58 -4.85
C ALA A 156 -17.29 6.81 -3.95
N SER A 157 -18.10 7.77 -4.40
CA SER A 157 -18.43 8.99 -3.65
C SER A 157 -19.52 8.79 -2.59
N GLY A 158 -20.35 7.74 -2.74
CA GLY A 158 -21.54 7.50 -1.91
C GLY A 158 -21.43 6.29 -1.00
N THR A 159 -20.30 5.61 -0.93
CA THR A 159 -20.11 4.42 -0.08
C THR A 159 -19.54 4.83 1.27
N ASP A 160 -20.40 4.96 2.28
CA ASP A 160 -20.01 5.38 3.63
C ASP A 160 -19.01 4.42 4.28
N GLY A 161 -17.99 4.97 4.92
CA GLY A 161 -16.98 4.23 5.67
C GLY A 161 -15.89 3.57 4.82
N GLY A 162 -15.79 3.96 3.54
CA GLY A 162 -14.78 3.52 2.61
C GLY A 162 -13.88 4.67 2.14
N TRP A 163 -13.66 4.73 0.82
CA TRP A 163 -12.82 5.73 0.17
C TRP A 163 -13.55 7.02 -0.23
N GLU A 164 -14.79 7.25 0.24
CA GLU A 164 -15.61 8.41 -0.12
C GLU A 164 -14.93 9.76 0.20
N PHE A 165 -14.03 9.79 1.18
CA PHE A 165 -13.29 11.00 1.56
C PHE A 165 -12.44 11.55 0.40
N ILE A 166 -11.88 10.70 -0.46
CA ILE A 166 -11.12 11.09 -1.67
C ILE A 166 -12.00 11.89 -2.62
N ASN A 167 -13.29 11.55 -2.72
CA ASN A 167 -14.26 12.21 -3.59
C ASN A 167 -15.08 13.28 -2.87
N SER A 168 -14.72 13.65 -1.64
CA SER A 168 -15.52 14.54 -0.77
C SER A 168 -15.83 15.90 -1.38
N ALA A 169 -14.99 16.40 -2.28
CA ALA A 169 -15.20 17.65 -3.00
C ALA A 169 -16.20 17.56 -4.16
N ILE A 170 -16.57 16.38 -4.62
CA ILE A 170 -17.51 16.21 -5.74
C ILE A 170 -18.92 16.61 -5.28
N ALA A 171 -19.55 17.52 -6.03
CA ALA A 171 -20.93 17.93 -5.82
C ALA A 171 -21.91 17.16 -6.70
N SER A 172 -21.55 16.95 -7.97
CA SER A 172 -22.34 16.20 -8.95
C SER A 172 -21.50 15.71 -10.11
N THR A 173 -22.01 14.69 -10.79
CA THR A 173 -21.43 14.12 -11.99
C THR A 173 -22.48 14.05 -13.10
N GLU A 174 -22.06 14.22 -14.36
CA GLU A 174 -22.95 14.13 -15.54
C GLU A 174 -22.29 13.32 -16.67
N ALA A 175 -23.09 12.63 -17.44
CA ALA A 175 -22.71 11.86 -18.63
C ALA A 175 -23.58 12.31 -19.80
N PRO A 176 -23.28 13.45 -20.47
CA PRO A 176 -24.14 14.05 -21.49
C PRO A 176 -24.17 13.24 -22.79
N ASP A 177 -23.12 12.49 -23.09
CA ASP A 177 -22.99 11.58 -24.23
C ASP A 177 -22.01 10.46 -23.88
N ASP A 178 -21.85 9.45 -24.73
CA ASP A 178 -21.07 8.23 -24.46
C ASP A 178 -19.58 8.47 -24.17
N THR A 179 -19.03 9.63 -24.55
CA THR A 179 -17.59 9.94 -24.48
C THR A 179 -17.25 11.18 -23.67
N THR A 180 -18.26 11.86 -23.14
CA THR A 180 -18.08 13.06 -22.33
C THR A 180 -18.54 12.79 -20.89
N PHE A 181 -17.67 13.05 -19.94
CA PHE A 181 -17.97 12.97 -18.50
C PHE A 181 -17.68 14.31 -17.84
N VAL A 182 -18.58 14.77 -16.97
CA VAL A 182 -18.46 16.05 -16.30
C VAL A 182 -18.52 15.87 -14.78
N ILE A 183 -17.60 16.51 -14.07
CA ILE A 183 -17.61 16.62 -12.60
C ILE A 183 -17.80 18.09 -12.25
N THR A 184 -18.73 18.39 -11.34
CA THR A 184 -18.83 19.67 -10.66
C THR A 184 -18.41 19.50 -9.22
N THR A 185 -17.47 20.32 -8.75
CA THR A 185 -16.99 20.33 -7.36
C THR A 185 -17.71 21.38 -6.53
N LYS A 186 -17.81 21.14 -5.22
CA LYS A 186 -18.44 22.04 -4.23
C LYS A 186 -17.67 23.37 -4.08
N TYR A 187 -16.38 23.33 -4.33
CA TYR A 187 -15.42 24.43 -4.25
C TYR A 187 -14.21 24.09 -5.13
N PRO A 188 -13.33 25.04 -5.49
CA PRO A 188 -12.11 24.75 -6.22
C PRO A 188 -11.31 23.65 -5.52
N TRP A 189 -10.93 22.59 -6.29
CA TRP A 189 -10.30 21.40 -5.74
C TRP A 189 -9.09 20.99 -6.59
N ALA A 190 -7.91 21.35 -6.12
CA ALA A 190 -6.67 21.10 -6.87
C ALA A 190 -6.26 19.61 -6.94
N PRO A 191 -6.54 18.75 -5.92
CA PRO A 191 -6.21 17.34 -5.97
C PRO A 191 -7.02 16.50 -6.94
N LEU A 192 -8.16 16.98 -7.48
CA LEU A 192 -9.16 16.16 -8.20
C LEU A 192 -8.56 15.15 -9.20
N LEU A 193 -7.59 15.59 -10.00
CA LEU A 193 -7.01 14.69 -11.00
C LEU A 193 -6.21 13.56 -10.37
N ALA A 194 -5.55 13.79 -9.24
CA ALA A 194 -4.86 12.75 -8.48
C ALA A 194 -5.87 11.85 -7.77
N ASP A 195 -6.94 12.41 -7.21
CA ASP A 195 -8.00 11.64 -6.56
C ASP A 195 -8.66 10.67 -7.53
N LEU A 196 -8.89 11.08 -8.78
CA LEU A 196 -9.44 10.23 -9.84
C LEU A 196 -8.50 9.11 -10.28
N ALA A 197 -7.22 9.14 -9.93
CA ALA A 197 -6.26 8.05 -10.12
C ALA A 197 -6.29 7.03 -8.95
N CYS A 198 -6.98 7.34 -7.85
CA CYS A 198 -7.12 6.40 -6.74
C CYS A 198 -7.80 5.11 -7.22
N PRO A 199 -7.28 3.93 -6.86
CA PRO A 199 -7.85 2.64 -7.26
C PRO A 199 -9.34 2.46 -6.89
N SER A 200 -9.82 3.15 -5.86
CA SER A 200 -11.25 3.18 -5.51
C SER A 200 -12.15 3.77 -6.61
N ASN A 201 -11.59 4.64 -7.45
CA ASN A 201 -12.24 5.25 -8.60
C ASN A 201 -12.13 4.40 -9.89
N GLY A 202 -11.73 3.13 -9.78
CA GLY A 202 -11.68 2.19 -10.90
C GLY A 202 -13.04 2.05 -11.58
N ILE A 203 -13.05 2.03 -12.93
CA ILE A 203 -14.28 2.02 -13.72
C ILE A 203 -14.83 0.60 -13.84
N ILE A 204 -16.13 0.46 -13.53
CA ILE A 204 -16.90 -0.78 -13.57
C ILE A 204 -18.17 -0.61 -14.43
N PRO A 205 -18.78 -1.70 -14.91
CA PRO A 205 -20.02 -1.63 -15.64
C PRO A 205 -21.15 -1.03 -14.80
N LYS A 206 -21.92 -0.13 -15.40
CA LYS A 206 -23.10 0.47 -14.79
C LYS A 206 -24.02 -0.61 -14.20
N ASP A 207 -24.59 -0.31 -13.03
CA ASP A 207 -25.51 -1.20 -12.29
C ASP A 207 -24.89 -2.60 -12.06
N HIS A 208 -23.54 -2.68 -11.92
CA HIS A 208 -22.79 -3.93 -11.73
C HIS A 208 -23.09 -4.99 -12.80
N ALA A 209 -23.41 -4.56 -14.04
CA ALA A 209 -23.89 -5.43 -15.10
C ALA A 209 -25.15 -6.24 -14.71
N GLY A 210 -26.01 -5.69 -13.86
CA GLY A 210 -27.27 -6.29 -13.39
C GLY A 210 -27.12 -7.26 -12.21
N LYS A 211 -25.96 -7.32 -11.57
CA LYS A 211 -25.72 -8.12 -10.35
C LYS A 211 -25.90 -7.25 -9.09
N SER A 212 -26.07 -7.89 -7.94
CA SER A 212 -25.88 -7.19 -6.67
C SER A 212 -24.41 -6.79 -6.49
N THR A 213 -24.15 -5.78 -5.65
CA THR A 213 -22.78 -5.35 -5.31
C THR A 213 -21.91 -6.51 -4.82
N GLU A 214 -22.44 -7.32 -3.92
CA GLU A 214 -21.74 -8.49 -3.38
C GLU A 214 -21.41 -9.53 -4.46
N GLU A 215 -22.38 -9.89 -5.31
CA GLU A 215 -22.16 -10.85 -6.40
C GLU A 215 -21.16 -10.31 -7.45
N PHE A 216 -21.17 -9.01 -7.71
CA PHE A 216 -20.27 -8.39 -8.65
C PHE A 216 -18.81 -8.49 -8.17
N TYR A 217 -18.56 -8.12 -6.92
CA TYR A 217 -17.20 -8.12 -6.38
C TYR A 217 -16.65 -9.52 -6.04
N GLN A 218 -17.46 -10.59 -6.09
CA GLN A 218 -16.97 -11.97 -6.07
C GLN A 218 -16.25 -12.38 -7.37
N ALA A 219 -16.62 -11.77 -8.50
CA ALA A 219 -15.98 -11.99 -9.79
C ALA A 219 -16.08 -10.70 -10.62
N PRO A 220 -15.26 -9.70 -10.28
CA PRO A 220 -15.37 -8.36 -10.83
C PRO A 220 -15.02 -8.30 -12.31
N VAL A 221 -15.67 -7.37 -13.01
CA VAL A 221 -15.50 -7.06 -14.43
C VAL A 221 -14.96 -5.64 -14.55
N GLY A 222 -13.84 -5.46 -15.22
CA GLY A 222 -13.22 -4.16 -15.47
C GLY A 222 -12.68 -4.05 -16.87
N THR A 223 -11.98 -2.97 -17.15
CA THR A 223 -11.38 -2.66 -18.46
C THR A 223 -9.89 -3.01 -18.53
N GLY A 224 -9.26 -3.34 -17.40
CA GLY A 224 -7.83 -3.52 -17.25
C GLY A 224 -7.22 -4.68 -18.05
N PRO A 225 -5.88 -4.80 -18.04
CA PRO A 225 -5.14 -5.77 -18.85
C PRO A 225 -5.45 -7.22 -18.50
N PHE A 226 -5.88 -7.48 -17.28
CA PHE A 226 -6.27 -8.81 -16.83
C PHE A 226 -7.72 -8.84 -16.38
N MET A 227 -8.30 -10.02 -16.39
CA MET A 227 -9.67 -10.31 -15.96
C MET A 227 -9.68 -11.40 -14.90
N TRP A 228 -10.73 -11.39 -14.09
CA TRP A 228 -10.94 -12.39 -13.05
C TRP A 228 -10.95 -13.80 -13.61
N ASP A 229 -10.31 -14.73 -12.86
CA ASP A 229 -10.39 -16.16 -13.12
C ASP A 229 -10.85 -16.91 -11.87
N VAL A 230 -9.99 -17.04 -10.85
CA VAL A 230 -10.31 -17.79 -9.62
C VAL A 230 -9.55 -17.24 -8.41
N TRP A 231 -10.20 -17.30 -7.26
CA TRP A 231 -9.60 -17.03 -5.96
C TRP A 231 -9.83 -18.18 -4.98
N ASP A 232 -8.80 -18.94 -4.69
CA ASP A 232 -8.73 -19.92 -3.62
C ASP A 232 -8.22 -19.22 -2.37
N LYS A 233 -9.14 -18.71 -1.52
CA LYS A 233 -8.81 -17.89 -0.33
C LYS A 233 -7.78 -18.58 0.56
N GLY A 234 -6.76 -17.82 0.95
CA GLY A 234 -5.62 -18.28 1.76
C GLY A 234 -4.58 -19.12 1.00
N SER A 235 -4.75 -19.33 -0.31
CA SER A 235 -3.85 -20.13 -1.14
C SER A 235 -3.34 -19.37 -2.35
N LYS A 236 -4.22 -19.03 -3.27
CA LYS A 236 -3.83 -18.34 -4.51
C LYS A 236 -4.98 -17.56 -5.13
N LEU A 237 -4.62 -16.53 -5.85
CA LEU A 237 -5.50 -15.77 -6.72
C LEU A 237 -4.94 -15.80 -8.14
N THR A 238 -5.79 -16.00 -9.14
CA THR A 238 -5.42 -16.06 -10.55
C THR A 238 -6.25 -15.05 -11.35
N LEU A 239 -5.54 -14.26 -12.14
CA LEU A 239 -6.12 -13.46 -13.21
C LEU A 239 -5.61 -14.00 -14.55
N LYS A 240 -6.42 -13.88 -15.61
CA LYS A 240 -6.05 -14.23 -16.97
C LYS A 240 -6.10 -13.01 -17.89
N LYS A 241 -5.39 -13.10 -18.99
CA LYS A 241 -5.37 -12.07 -20.03
C LYS A 241 -6.77 -11.61 -20.40
N ASN A 242 -7.01 -10.30 -20.43
CA ASN A 242 -8.23 -9.70 -20.97
C ASN A 242 -8.11 -9.63 -22.50
N PRO A 243 -8.89 -10.42 -23.27
CA PRO A 243 -8.81 -10.40 -24.72
C PRO A 243 -9.38 -9.11 -25.34
N ASN A 244 -10.09 -8.31 -24.55
CA ASN A 244 -10.72 -7.06 -24.97
C ASN A 244 -9.92 -5.82 -24.53
N PHE A 245 -8.71 -6.01 -23.98
CA PHE A 245 -7.89 -4.89 -23.54
C PHE A 245 -7.53 -3.98 -24.73
N HIS A 246 -7.66 -2.68 -24.55
CA HIS A 246 -7.59 -1.70 -25.63
C HIS A 246 -6.16 -1.46 -26.17
N GLU A 247 -5.11 -1.86 -25.44
CA GLU A 247 -3.73 -1.73 -25.91
C GLU A 247 -3.36 -2.94 -26.80
N ALA A 248 -3.11 -2.68 -28.07
CA ALA A 248 -2.77 -3.72 -29.03
C ALA A 248 -1.51 -4.50 -28.63
N GLY A 249 -1.62 -5.85 -28.62
CA GLY A 249 -0.51 -6.75 -28.28
C GLY A 249 -0.27 -6.93 -26.79
N ARG A 250 -1.04 -6.29 -25.92
CA ARG A 250 -0.96 -6.39 -24.47
C ARG A 250 -2.22 -7.02 -23.87
N PRO A 251 -2.11 -7.49 -22.61
CA PRO A 251 -0.88 -7.81 -21.86
C PRO A 251 -0.08 -8.92 -22.59
N TYR A 252 1.23 -8.99 -22.31
CA TYR A 252 2.07 -10.05 -22.88
C TYR A 252 1.79 -11.41 -22.25
N LEU A 253 1.58 -11.45 -20.92
CA LEU A 253 1.32 -12.67 -20.17
C LEU A 253 -0.07 -13.24 -20.45
N ASP A 254 -0.21 -14.57 -20.43
CA ASP A 254 -1.51 -15.24 -20.50
C ASP A 254 -2.25 -15.21 -19.15
N SER A 255 -1.51 -15.26 -18.05
CA SER A 255 -2.08 -15.24 -16.70
C SER A 255 -1.08 -14.74 -15.66
N VAL A 256 -1.62 -14.27 -14.53
CA VAL A 256 -0.86 -13.93 -13.32
C VAL A 256 -1.44 -14.70 -12.14
N VAL A 257 -0.57 -15.27 -11.31
CA VAL A 257 -0.94 -16.01 -10.10
C VAL A 257 -0.27 -15.34 -8.91
N TRP A 258 -1.04 -14.86 -7.96
CA TRP A 258 -0.54 -14.50 -6.63
C TRP A 258 -0.66 -15.72 -5.73
N GLN A 259 0.48 -16.27 -5.34
CA GLN A 259 0.55 -17.41 -4.44
C GLN A 259 0.82 -16.93 -3.02
N VAL A 260 -0.08 -17.27 -2.09
CA VAL A 260 0.02 -16.90 -0.67
C VAL A 260 0.98 -17.85 0.04
N VAL A 261 2.08 -17.31 0.52
CA VAL A 261 3.13 -18.07 1.23
C VAL A 261 3.61 -17.18 2.39
N PRO A 262 3.05 -17.32 3.60
CA PRO A 262 3.37 -16.45 4.73
C PRO A 262 4.84 -16.51 5.17
N ASP A 263 5.48 -17.68 5.05
CA ASP A 263 6.87 -17.86 5.49
C ASP A 263 7.88 -17.25 4.52
N ASP A 264 8.67 -16.31 5.00
CA ASP A 264 9.67 -15.55 4.23
C ASP A 264 10.75 -16.43 3.62
N ASN A 265 11.24 -17.43 4.35
CA ASN A 265 12.29 -18.32 3.86
C ASN A 265 11.77 -19.19 2.72
N THR A 266 10.53 -19.64 2.81
CA THR A 266 9.87 -20.38 1.74
C THR A 266 9.75 -19.53 0.49
N ARG A 267 9.31 -18.27 0.57
CA ARG A 267 9.25 -17.36 -0.58
C ARG A 267 10.64 -17.13 -1.20
N ASN A 268 11.66 -16.96 -0.35
CA ASN A 268 13.05 -16.81 -0.82
C ASN A 268 13.56 -18.08 -1.53
N LEU A 269 13.18 -19.25 -1.08
CA LEU A 269 13.52 -20.53 -1.75
C LEU A 269 12.74 -20.70 -3.07
N MET A 270 11.48 -20.29 -3.12
CA MET A 270 10.68 -20.35 -4.35
C MET A 270 11.28 -19.51 -5.48
N ILE A 271 11.72 -18.27 -5.17
CA ILE A 271 12.36 -17.42 -6.19
C ILE A 271 13.71 -17.98 -6.64
N GLN A 272 14.52 -18.52 -5.74
CA GLN A 272 15.81 -19.14 -6.07
C GLN A 272 15.61 -20.43 -6.89
N GLY A 273 14.60 -21.24 -6.55
CA GLY A 273 14.24 -22.48 -7.22
C GLY A 273 13.40 -22.32 -8.48
N ASN A 274 13.13 -21.09 -8.93
CA ASN A 274 12.27 -20.77 -10.09
C ASN A 274 10.83 -21.33 -9.98
N GLN A 275 10.32 -21.46 -8.76
CA GLN A 275 8.92 -21.84 -8.49
C GLN A 275 7.99 -20.61 -8.48
N ALA A 276 8.56 -19.43 -8.27
CA ALA A 276 7.93 -18.14 -8.48
C ALA A 276 8.85 -17.24 -9.32
N GLN A 277 8.26 -16.33 -10.08
CA GLN A 277 9.00 -15.37 -10.89
C GLN A 277 9.22 -14.06 -10.15
N VAL A 278 8.35 -13.72 -9.18
CA VAL A 278 8.45 -12.54 -8.34
C VAL A 278 8.24 -12.95 -6.88
N ASN A 279 9.06 -12.44 -5.96
CA ASN A 279 8.82 -12.44 -4.52
C ASN A 279 8.50 -11.00 -4.11
N GLU A 280 7.26 -10.76 -3.73
CA GLU A 280 6.73 -9.47 -3.29
C GLU A 280 7.14 -9.23 -1.85
N ASN A 281 7.75 -8.08 -1.57
CA ASN A 281 8.15 -7.63 -0.24
C ASN A 281 8.98 -8.66 0.56
N PRO A 282 10.12 -9.19 0.02
CA PRO A 282 11.03 -9.99 0.83
C PRO A 282 11.59 -9.14 1.98
N PRO A 283 11.85 -9.72 3.16
CA PRO A 283 12.45 -8.99 4.27
C PRO A 283 13.75 -8.30 3.88
N LEU A 284 13.92 -7.05 4.29
CA LEU A 284 15.12 -6.25 3.99
C LEU A 284 16.41 -6.92 4.50
N SER A 285 16.33 -7.73 5.57
CA SER A 285 17.43 -8.55 6.08
C SER A 285 17.95 -9.57 5.06
N THR A 286 17.12 -10.01 4.11
CA THR A 286 17.47 -11.04 3.12
C THR A 286 17.92 -10.49 1.78
N VAL A 287 17.84 -9.17 1.58
CA VAL A 287 18.19 -8.49 0.32
C VAL A 287 19.61 -8.83 -0.15
N ALA A 288 20.59 -8.79 0.74
CA ALA A 288 21.97 -9.11 0.38
C ALA A 288 22.12 -10.56 -0.10
N GLN A 289 21.46 -11.51 0.55
CA GLN A 289 21.47 -12.91 0.18
C GLN A 289 20.79 -13.13 -1.19
N LEU A 290 19.63 -12.51 -1.41
CA LEU A 290 18.89 -12.62 -2.67
C LEU A 290 19.66 -12.00 -3.84
N LYS A 291 20.33 -10.87 -3.63
CA LYS A 291 21.22 -10.25 -4.65
C LYS A 291 22.37 -11.17 -5.07
N ALA A 292 22.85 -12.03 -4.17
CA ALA A 292 23.91 -13.00 -4.46
C ALA A 292 23.40 -14.29 -5.15
N ALA A 293 22.07 -14.49 -5.20
CA ALA A 293 21.48 -15.69 -5.78
C ALA A 293 21.49 -15.64 -7.32
N SER A 294 21.93 -16.75 -7.95
CA SER A 294 22.02 -16.84 -9.41
C SER A 294 20.65 -16.68 -10.09
N GLY A 295 20.57 -15.83 -11.10
CA GLY A 295 19.37 -15.59 -11.89
C GLY A 295 18.27 -14.87 -11.12
N VAL A 296 18.58 -14.22 -10.00
CA VAL A 296 17.67 -13.35 -9.23
C VAL A 296 18.17 -11.92 -9.32
N LYS A 297 17.26 -11.00 -9.58
CA LYS A 297 17.45 -9.54 -9.44
C LYS A 297 16.71 -9.09 -8.18
N VAL A 298 17.27 -8.15 -7.45
CA VAL A 298 16.58 -7.51 -6.32
C VAL A 298 16.60 -6.01 -6.51
N GLU A 299 15.44 -5.41 -6.50
CA GLU A 299 15.26 -3.99 -6.63
C GLU A 299 14.53 -3.44 -5.40
N LEU A 300 14.94 -2.24 -4.99
CA LEU A 300 14.35 -1.48 -3.91
C LEU A 300 13.66 -0.29 -4.57
N PHE A 301 12.41 -0.47 -4.93
CA PHE A 301 11.64 0.60 -5.58
C PHE A 301 11.34 1.72 -4.59
N PRO A 302 11.40 2.98 -5.02
CA PRO A 302 10.94 4.10 -4.20
C PRO A 302 9.50 3.87 -3.75
N SER A 303 9.15 4.30 -2.55
CA SER A 303 7.79 4.14 -2.02
C SER A 303 7.22 5.44 -1.47
N THR A 304 5.90 5.49 -1.33
CA THR A 304 5.18 6.48 -0.54
C THR A 304 4.99 6.04 0.92
N ARG A 305 5.77 5.07 1.38
CA ARG A 305 5.66 4.54 2.74
C ARG A 305 6.44 5.37 3.74
N THR A 306 5.75 5.83 4.78
CA THR A 306 6.34 6.39 6.00
C THR A 306 5.93 5.53 7.18
N ASP A 307 6.90 5.07 7.95
CA ASP A 307 6.70 4.40 9.24
C ASP A 307 6.83 5.42 10.37
N TYR A 308 5.99 5.34 11.40
CA TYR A 308 5.91 6.34 12.48
C TYR A 308 5.41 5.72 13.79
N ILE A 309 5.66 6.43 14.89
CA ILE A 309 5.06 6.15 16.19
C ILE A 309 3.79 6.99 16.33
N LEU A 310 2.70 6.30 16.63
CA LEU A 310 1.42 6.87 17.06
C LEU A 310 1.47 7.17 18.56
N MET A 311 1.00 8.34 18.95
CA MET A 311 0.85 8.78 20.33
C MET A 311 -0.60 9.23 20.52
N ASN A 312 -1.38 8.48 21.28
CA ASN A 312 -2.83 8.70 21.38
C ASN A 312 -3.14 9.91 22.29
N GLU A 313 -3.52 11.02 21.66
CA GLU A 313 -3.81 12.28 22.38
C GLU A 313 -5.06 12.21 23.28
N THR A 314 -5.90 11.17 23.16
CA THR A 314 -7.01 10.94 24.10
C THR A 314 -6.55 10.36 25.44
N LYS A 315 -5.31 9.93 25.55
CA LYS A 315 -4.73 9.29 26.74
C LYS A 315 -3.66 10.19 27.35
N ALA A 316 -3.85 10.62 28.61
CA ALA A 316 -2.78 11.32 29.32
C ALA A 316 -1.59 10.37 29.55
N PRO A 317 -0.34 10.82 29.37
CA PRO A 317 0.04 12.22 29.19
C PRO A 317 0.29 12.63 27.73
N TYR A 318 -0.20 11.89 26.73
CA TYR A 318 0.04 12.18 25.30
C TYR A 318 -0.75 13.38 24.77
N ASP A 319 -1.71 13.92 25.53
CA ASP A 319 -2.35 15.22 25.32
C ASP A 319 -1.37 16.41 25.50
N ASP A 320 -0.24 16.18 26.19
CA ASP A 320 0.81 17.18 26.39
C ASP A 320 1.81 17.15 25.22
N VAL A 321 1.88 18.24 24.46
CA VAL A 321 2.80 18.39 23.32
C VAL A 321 4.27 18.23 23.72
N HIS A 322 4.65 18.61 24.94
CA HIS A 322 6.02 18.46 25.44
C HIS A 322 6.41 17.01 25.63
N ILE A 323 5.47 16.14 26.02
CA ILE A 323 5.68 14.68 26.07
C ILE A 323 5.91 14.14 24.65
N ARG A 324 5.06 14.49 23.68
CA ARG A 324 5.18 14.02 22.29
C ARG A 324 6.49 14.48 21.64
N ARG A 325 6.88 15.74 21.87
CA ARG A 325 8.17 16.28 21.41
C ARG A 325 9.35 15.57 22.07
N ALA A 326 9.29 15.34 23.36
CA ALA A 326 10.34 14.63 24.09
C ALA A 326 10.57 13.22 23.52
N ILE A 327 9.49 12.47 23.28
CA ILE A 327 9.53 11.14 22.66
C ILE A 327 10.13 11.24 21.25
N SER A 328 9.67 12.19 20.43
CA SER A 328 10.17 12.35 19.07
C SER A 328 11.65 12.71 19.01
N PHE A 329 12.15 13.59 19.89
CA PHE A 329 13.57 13.91 20.03
C PHE A 329 14.41 12.73 20.55
N ALA A 330 13.83 11.80 21.32
CA ALA A 330 14.54 10.64 21.85
C ALA A 330 14.74 9.51 20.82
N ILE A 331 14.14 9.61 19.63
CA ILE A 331 14.23 8.58 18.58
C ILE A 331 15.44 8.79 17.69
N ASP A 332 16.45 7.91 17.79
CA ASP A 332 17.57 7.85 16.85
C ASP A 332 17.15 7.13 15.55
N ARG A 333 16.66 7.91 14.62
CA ARG A 333 16.16 7.43 13.31
C ARG A 333 17.24 6.79 12.45
N GLN A 334 18.49 7.26 12.57
CA GLN A 334 19.61 6.67 11.84
C GLN A 334 19.98 5.29 12.39
N ALA A 335 19.93 5.13 13.70
CA ALA A 335 20.10 3.82 14.33
C ALA A 335 18.97 2.86 13.93
N LEU A 336 17.72 3.34 13.85
CA LEU A 336 16.58 2.54 13.37
C LEU A 336 16.79 2.08 11.93
N VAL A 337 17.13 2.98 11.00
CA VAL A 337 17.42 2.62 9.59
C VAL A 337 18.51 1.56 9.52
N LYS A 338 19.56 1.70 10.28
CA LYS A 338 20.67 0.74 10.28
C LYS A 338 20.28 -0.62 10.84
N THR A 339 19.50 -0.64 11.94
CA THR A 339 19.20 -1.86 12.70
C THR A 339 17.95 -2.57 12.15
N VAL A 340 16.88 -1.83 11.86
CA VAL A 340 15.57 -2.37 11.46
C VAL A 340 15.52 -2.60 9.95
N LEU A 341 16.04 -1.63 9.16
CA LEU A 341 16.03 -1.69 7.70
C LEU A 341 17.35 -2.19 7.10
N PHE A 342 18.31 -2.61 7.92
CA PHE A 342 19.63 -3.08 7.44
C PHE A 342 20.32 -2.09 6.48
N GLY A 343 20.07 -0.80 6.69
CA GLY A 343 20.58 0.29 5.85
C GLY A 343 19.82 0.51 4.53
N ASN A 344 18.71 -0.18 4.30
CA ASN A 344 17.91 -0.09 3.06
C ASN A 344 16.72 0.88 3.20
N GLY A 345 16.93 2.05 3.78
CA GLY A 345 15.90 3.08 3.94
C GLY A 345 16.52 4.43 4.26
N THR A 346 15.69 5.42 4.55
CA THR A 346 16.11 6.78 4.89
C THR A 346 15.42 7.24 6.16
N ALA A 347 16.14 7.90 7.06
CA ALA A 347 15.56 8.51 8.25
C ALA A 347 14.55 9.59 7.86
N ALA A 348 13.35 9.54 8.44
CA ALA A 348 12.29 10.47 8.10
C ALA A 348 12.49 11.81 8.84
N ASN A 349 12.19 12.90 8.15
CA ASN A 349 12.14 14.25 8.71
C ASN A 349 10.71 14.81 8.72
N SER A 350 9.79 14.21 7.99
CA SER A 350 8.40 14.64 7.83
C SER A 350 7.48 13.42 7.75
N VAL A 351 6.20 13.63 7.91
CA VAL A 351 5.16 12.65 7.61
C VAL A 351 5.06 12.39 6.11
N LEU A 352 5.27 13.43 5.29
CA LEU A 352 5.40 13.30 3.84
C LEU A 352 6.79 12.76 3.48
N MET A 353 6.89 12.03 2.38
CA MET A 353 8.12 11.39 1.91
C MET A 353 8.64 12.01 0.60
N PRO A 354 9.94 11.83 0.28
CA PRO A 354 10.57 12.47 -0.89
C PRO A 354 9.96 12.11 -2.25
N THR A 355 9.21 11.03 -2.33
CA THR A 355 8.52 10.55 -3.55
C THR A 355 7.21 11.26 -3.83
N VAL A 356 6.69 12.02 -2.88
CA VAL A 356 5.40 12.71 -2.97
C VAL A 356 5.62 14.16 -3.41
N PRO A 357 4.76 14.72 -4.28
CA PRO A 357 4.76 16.15 -4.57
C PRO A 357 4.68 16.99 -3.30
N TYR A 358 5.26 18.19 -3.33
CA TYR A 358 5.25 19.14 -2.22
C TYR A 358 5.95 18.69 -0.92
N TYR A 359 6.64 17.54 -0.92
CA TYR A 359 7.57 17.23 0.16
C TYR A 359 8.61 18.33 0.30
N ASP A 360 8.85 18.79 1.54
CA ASP A 360 9.88 19.78 1.81
C ASP A 360 11.07 19.15 2.57
N LYS A 361 12.16 18.97 1.84
CA LYS A 361 13.42 18.47 2.43
C LYS A 361 14.02 19.38 3.50
N ASN A 362 13.62 20.66 3.52
CA ASN A 362 14.12 21.66 4.46
C ASN A 362 13.30 21.70 5.75
N THR A 363 12.14 21.01 5.80
CA THR A 363 11.43 20.85 7.07
C THR A 363 12.36 20.14 8.05
N PRO A 364 12.75 20.77 9.18
CA PRO A 364 13.76 20.20 10.05
C PRO A 364 13.31 18.94 10.74
N GLY A 365 11.99 18.78 10.97
CA GLY A 365 11.44 17.75 11.82
C GLY A 365 12.02 17.80 13.24
N LEU A 366 11.63 16.88 14.09
CA LEU A 366 12.22 16.73 15.43
C LEU A 366 13.35 15.69 15.35
N GLN A 367 14.55 16.15 14.99
CA GLN A 367 15.73 15.31 14.84
C GLN A 367 16.22 14.80 16.20
N TYR A 368 16.86 13.62 16.23
CA TYR A 368 17.38 13.02 17.44
C TYR A 368 18.29 14.00 18.22
N ASP A 369 17.88 14.28 19.44
CA ASP A 369 18.59 15.15 20.38
C ASP A 369 18.11 14.85 21.80
N MET A 370 18.86 14.01 22.53
CA MET A 370 18.48 13.57 23.88
C MET A 370 18.48 14.72 24.89
N ASP A 371 19.28 15.77 24.68
CA ASP A 371 19.28 16.93 25.58
C ASP A 371 18.01 17.77 25.38
N LYS A 372 17.57 17.95 24.14
CA LYS A 372 16.26 18.56 23.84
C LYS A 372 15.11 17.69 24.36
N ALA A 373 15.20 16.37 24.22
CA ALA A 373 14.20 15.46 24.76
C ALA A 373 14.02 15.67 26.28
N LYS A 374 15.13 15.76 27.03
CA LYS A 374 15.11 16.07 28.47
C LYS A 374 14.58 17.47 28.78
N GLN A 375 14.90 18.47 27.94
CA GLN A 375 14.35 19.83 28.10
C GLN A 375 12.82 19.86 27.89
N GLU A 376 12.31 19.11 26.92
CA GLU A 376 10.86 18.99 26.72
C GLU A 376 10.21 18.23 27.87
N MET A 377 10.79 17.14 28.38
CA MET A 377 10.29 16.45 29.57
C MET A 377 10.20 17.38 30.77
N ALA A 378 11.22 18.22 31.00
CA ALA A 378 11.23 19.18 32.12
C ALA A 378 10.11 20.23 32.04
N LYS A 379 9.57 20.51 30.83
CA LYS A 379 8.43 21.44 30.62
C LYS A 379 7.07 20.72 30.68
N SER A 380 7.07 19.40 30.66
CA SER A 380 5.86 18.60 30.55
C SER A 380 5.12 18.45 31.86
N THR A 381 3.92 17.90 31.80
CA THR A 381 3.11 17.50 32.95
C THR A 381 3.70 16.34 33.74
N LYS A 382 4.74 15.66 33.21
CA LYS A 382 5.41 14.50 33.81
C LYS A 382 6.94 14.65 33.79
N PRO A 383 7.53 15.68 34.42
CA PRO A 383 8.97 15.97 34.32
C PRO A 383 9.87 14.84 34.86
N ASP A 384 9.37 14.03 35.79
CA ASP A 384 10.09 12.91 36.42
C ASP A 384 9.87 11.57 35.67
N GLY A 385 9.10 11.57 34.59
CA GLY A 385 8.73 10.37 33.83
C GLY A 385 7.36 9.78 34.20
N PHE A 386 7.02 8.68 33.54
CA PHE A 386 5.74 7.98 33.72
C PHE A 386 5.84 6.54 33.21
N SER A 387 4.81 5.73 33.46
CA SER A 387 4.67 4.39 32.87
C SER A 387 3.68 4.43 31.71
N THR A 388 3.98 3.63 30.66
CA THR A 388 3.14 3.54 29.46
C THR A 388 3.20 2.14 28.86
N THR A 389 2.23 1.82 28.01
CA THR A 389 2.12 0.54 27.30
C THR A 389 2.26 0.77 25.79
N TYR A 390 3.24 0.08 25.19
CA TYR A 390 3.40 0.01 23.74
C TYR A 390 2.61 -1.18 23.19
N LEU A 391 1.66 -0.91 22.31
CA LEU A 391 0.88 -1.93 21.62
C LEU A 391 1.65 -2.40 20.37
N ALA A 392 2.10 -3.66 20.37
CA ALA A 392 2.89 -4.27 19.30
C ALA A 392 2.14 -5.38 18.59
N ALA A 393 2.38 -5.54 17.29
CA ALA A 393 1.88 -6.64 16.49
C ALA A 393 2.70 -7.92 16.69
N SER A 394 2.05 -9.01 17.13
CA SER A 394 2.69 -10.31 17.31
C SER A 394 3.24 -10.86 16.01
N GLY A 395 4.50 -11.31 16.02
CA GLY A 395 5.15 -11.90 14.84
C GLY A 395 5.75 -10.88 13.87
N ASP A 396 5.53 -9.57 14.06
CA ASP A 396 6.20 -8.54 13.31
C ASP A 396 7.58 -8.23 13.92
N SER A 397 8.64 -8.61 13.20
CA SER A 397 10.02 -8.40 13.65
C SER A 397 10.45 -6.94 13.58
N VAL A 398 9.88 -6.16 12.66
CA VAL A 398 10.15 -4.72 12.50
C VAL A 398 9.55 -3.97 13.68
N ASP A 399 8.29 -4.20 13.98
CA ASP A 399 7.59 -3.58 15.11
C ASP A 399 8.25 -3.95 16.44
N SER A 400 8.59 -5.23 16.63
CA SER A 400 9.31 -5.70 17.82
C SER A 400 10.67 -5.02 18.02
N ALA A 401 11.43 -4.81 16.94
CA ALA A 401 12.73 -4.12 17.02
C ALA A 401 12.55 -2.62 17.31
N ILE A 402 11.57 -1.97 16.72
CA ILE A 402 11.21 -0.57 17.01
C ILE A 402 10.84 -0.43 18.49
N ALA A 403 9.97 -1.29 19.00
CA ALA A 403 9.51 -1.27 20.39
C ALA A 403 10.68 -1.37 21.39
N GLN A 404 11.64 -2.29 21.17
CA GLN A 404 12.81 -2.47 22.03
C GLN A 404 13.76 -1.27 22.02
N ILE A 405 14.01 -0.69 20.83
CA ILE A 405 14.86 0.49 20.69
C ILE A 405 14.19 1.69 21.36
N LEU A 406 12.90 1.88 21.15
CA LEU A 406 12.13 2.96 21.77
C LEU A 406 12.10 2.81 23.29
N GLN A 407 11.84 1.61 23.82
CA GLN A 407 11.88 1.32 25.26
C GLN A 407 13.22 1.75 25.90
N SER A 408 14.33 1.41 25.22
CA SER A 408 15.67 1.78 25.70
C SER A 408 15.89 3.29 25.68
N SER A 409 15.42 3.98 24.65
CA SER A 409 15.54 5.44 24.51
C SER A 409 14.69 6.16 25.55
N LEU A 410 13.44 5.77 25.73
CA LEU A 410 12.49 6.39 26.65
C LEU A 410 12.88 6.22 28.12
N LYS A 411 13.56 5.13 28.46
CA LYS A 411 14.11 4.93 29.81
C LYS A 411 15.06 6.06 30.24
N GLN A 412 15.76 6.71 29.30
CA GLN A 412 16.66 7.84 29.59
C GLN A 412 15.91 9.13 29.96
N LEU A 413 14.59 9.15 29.71
CA LEU A 413 13.66 10.21 30.07
C LEU A 413 12.83 9.89 31.31
N GLY A 414 13.14 8.80 32.02
CA GLY A 414 12.35 8.33 33.16
C GLY A 414 11.04 7.63 32.76
N ILE A 415 10.83 7.35 31.47
CA ILE A 415 9.62 6.68 30.98
C ILE A 415 9.84 5.16 31.03
N THR A 416 8.98 4.46 31.76
CA THR A 416 8.94 2.99 31.79
C THR A 416 7.89 2.52 30.77
N MET A 417 8.32 1.82 29.75
CA MET A 417 7.44 1.34 28.68
C MET A 417 7.32 -0.18 28.70
N ASP A 418 6.13 -0.70 28.91
CA ASP A 418 5.82 -2.12 28.80
C ASP A 418 5.37 -2.44 27.36
N ILE A 419 5.81 -3.58 26.81
CA ILE A 419 5.45 -4.01 25.45
C ILE A 419 4.35 -5.05 25.54
N GLN A 420 3.17 -4.73 25.04
CA GLN A 420 2.01 -5.61 24.94
C GLN A 420 1.88 -6.11 23.51
N ASN A 421 2.04 -7.42 23.31
CA ASN A 421 1.86 -8.05 22.00
C ASN A 421 0.39 -8.47 21.83
N SER A 422 -0.18 -8.14 20.67
CA SER A 422 -1.53 -8.52 20.25
C SER A 422 -1.52 -9.06 18.83
N ASP A 423 -2.56 -9.77 18.43
CA ASP A 423 -2.75 -10.19 17.04
C ASP A 423 -2.79 -8.96 16.12
N PRO A 424 -2.19 -9.02 14.91
CA PRO A 424 -2.13 -7.85 14.01
C PRO A 424 -3.50 -7.24 13.68
N SER A 425 -4.55 -8.03 13.51
CA SER A 425 -5.90 -7.49 13.29
C SER A 425 -6.44 -6.78 14.53
N ALA A 426 -6.21 -7.33 15.72
CA ALA A 426 -6.58 -6.67 16.97
C ALA A 426 -5.81 -5.38 17.22
N VAL A 427 -4.52 -5.29 16.82
CA VAL A 427 -3.76 -4.03 16.88
C VAL A 427 -4.44 -2.97 16.02
N HIS A 428 -4.81 -3.31 14.79
CA HIS A 428 -5.50 -2.39 13.89
C HIS A 428 -6.84 -1.90 14.46
N ASP A 429 -7.66 -2.81 15.01
CA ASP A 429 -8.94 -2.47 15.63
C ASP A 429 -8.74 -1.54 16.84
N LEU A 430 -7.78 -1.84 17.72
CA LEU A 430 -7.46 -1.01 18.88
C LEU A 430 -6.93 0.37 18.50
N GLN A 431 -6.16 0.48 17.40
CA GLN A 431 -5.71 1.77 16.87
C GLN A 431 -6.91 2.59 16.34
N ASN A 432 -7.80 1.98 15.57
CA ASN A 432 -9.00 2.64 15.03
C ASN A 432 -9.96 3.11 16.15
N GLU A 433 -10.08 2.34 17.22
CA GLU A 433 -10.90 2.68 18.38
C GLU A 433 -10.23 3.69 19.35
N LEU A 434 -8.98 4.11 19.07
CA LEU A 434 -8.16 4.91 20.00
C LEU A 434 -8.01 4.23 21.39
N ASN A 435 -7.93 2.91 21.40
CA ASN A 435 -7.79 2.11 22.63
C ASN A 435 -6.36 1.57 22.81
N TYR A 436 -5.39 2.46 22.70
CA TYR A 436 -3.97 2.21 22.93
C TYR A 436 -3.34 3.48 23.53
N GLU A 437 -2.10 3.43 23.99
CA GLU A 437 -1.33 4.57 24.47
C GLU A 437 -0.28 5.01 23.44
N ILE A 438 0.63 4.12 23.07
CA ILE A 438 1.65 4.33 22.04
C ILE A 438 1.77 3.07 21.18
N SER A 439 1.99 3.20 19.88
CA SER A 439 2.05 2.09 18.93
C SER A 439 2.86 2.47 17.69
N HIS A 440 3.32 1.49 16.92
CA HIS A 440 3.86 1.70 15.58
C HIS A 440 2.76 1.55 14.53
N SER A 441 2.86 2.34 13.48
CA SER A 441 2.04 2.17 12.28
C SER A 441 2.80 2.71 11.06
N TYR A 442 2.20 2.55 9.88
CA TYR A 442 2.72 3.10 8.63
C TYR A 442 1.58 3.51 7.71
N TRP A 443 1.89 4.36 6.74
CA TRP A 443 0.99 4.71 5.65
C TRP A 443 1.70 4.58 4.31
N THR A 444 1.00 4.13 3.30
CA THR A 444 1.36 4.17 1.89
C THR A 444 0.29 4.97 1.16
N MET A 445 0.68 5.93 0.35
CA MET A 445 -0.28 6.72 -0.43
C MET A 445 -0.56 6.03 -1.77
N ASP A 446 -1.81 6.10 -2.20
CA ASP A 446 -2.31 5.48 -3.43
C ASP A 446 -2.39 6.47 -4.61
N ILE A 447 -2.20 7.77 -4.34
CA ILE A 447 -2.26 8.84 -5.34
C ILE A 447 -0.99 9.72 -5.35
N ALA A 448 -0.76 10.41 -6.47
CA ALA A 448 0.37 11.34 -6.65
C ALA A 448 0.06 12.74 -6.10
N ASP A 449 -0.52 12.84 -4.90
CA ASP A 449 -0.81 14.10 -4.21
C ASP A 449 -0.80 13.88 -2.69
N PRO A 450 -0.24 14.79 -1.87
CA PRO A 450 -0.25 14.66 -0.42
C PRO A 450 -1.65 14.72 0.20
N ASP A 451 -2.67 15.11 -0.56
CA ASP A 451 -4.01 15.35 -0.07
C ASP A 451 -4.63 14.11 0.59
N GLU A 452 -4.41 12.91 0.03
CA GLU A 452 -4.88 11.67 0.64
C GLU A 452 -4.45 11.54 2.11
N LEU A 453 -3.14 11.61 2.37
CA LEU A 453 -2.61 11.52 3.72
C LEU A 453 -3.04 12.72 4.58
N VAL A 454 -3.03 13.92 3.99
CA VAL A 454 -3.35 15.16 4.71
C VAL A 454 -4.82 15.20 5.13
N GLN A 455 -5.74 14.81 4.26
CA GLN A 455 -7.15 14.68 4.64
C GLN A 455 -7.30 13.73 5.84
N PHE A 456 -6.71 12.55 5.74
CA PHE A 456 -6.82 11.51 6.75
C PHE A 456 -6.15 11.91 8.08
N ALA A 457 -5.00 12.60 8.01
CA ALA A 457 -4.19 12.96 9.18
C ALA A 457 -4.62 14.26 9.88
N VAL A 458 -5.25 15.20 9.14
CA VAL A 458 -5.46 16.58 9.62
C VAL A 458 -6.92 16.97 9.70
N ILE A 459 -7.79 16.41 8.82
CA ILE A 459 -9.21 16.75 8.78
C ILE A 459 -9.99 15.80 9.71
N PRO A 460 -10.58 16.27 10.84
CA PRO A 460 -11.20 15.40 11.83
C PRO A 460 -12.36 14.54 11.32
N ASP A 461 -13.12 15.07 10.35
CA ASP A 461 -14.33 14.44 9.81
C ASP A 461 -14.03 13.50 8.62
N SER A 462 -12.77 13.27 8.26
CA SER A 462 -12.37 12.42 7.12
C SER A 462 -12.39 10.90 7.42
N GLY A 463 -12.86 10.50 8.60
CA GLY A 463 -12.90 9.07 8.99
C GLY A 463 -11.63 8.54 9.66
N GLY A 464 -10.47 9.19 9.49
CA GLY A 464 -9.19 8.75 10.08
C GLY A 464 -8.99 9.09 11.55
N LYS A 465 -9.99 9.69 12.22
CA LYS A 465 -9.88 10.25 13.58
C LYS A 465 -8.55 10.97 13.78
N SER A 466 -8.26 11.87 12.85
CA SER A 466 -6.99 12.57 12.65
C SER A 466 -5.82 11.60 12.84
N PHE A 467 -5.81 10.65 11.94
CA PHE A 467 -4.81 9.63 11.73
C PHE A 467 -4.47 8.85 13.01
N LEU A 468 -5.52 8.27 13.59
CA LEU A 468 -5.46 7.34 14.71
C LEU A 468 -4.92 7.93 16.04
N THR A 469 -4.64 9.24 16.11
CA THR A 469 -4.13 9.90 17.33
C THR A 469 -5.12 10.84 17.98
N ASN A 470 -6.25 11.12 17.32
CA ASN A 470 -7.20 12.18 17.65
C ASN A 470 -6.60 13.59 17.50
N TYR A 471 -5.60 13.75 16.64
CA TYR A 471 -4.99 15.04 16.37
C TYR A 471 -6.01 16.05 15.85
N ASN A 472 -6.00 17.27 16.40
CA ASN A 472 -6.96 18.33 16.05
C ASN A 472 -6.29 19.70 16.18
N SER A 473 -5.65 20.15 15.11
CA SER A 473 -4.99 21.45 15.02
C SER A 473 -5.72 22.34 14.02
N SER A 474 -6.30 23.45 14.46
CA SER A 474 -6.99 24.41 13.59
C SER A 474 -6.04 25.06 12.58
N GLU A 475 -4.77 25.25 12.93
CA GLU A 475 -3.74 25.79 12.04
C GLU A 475 -3.43 24.80 10.92
N ALA A 476 -3.19 23.53 11.25
CA ALA A 476 -2.95 22.47 10.27
C ALA A 476 -4.14 22.29 9.32
N GLN A 477 -5.37 22.29 9.85
CA GLN A 477 -6.61 22.21 9.04
C GLN A 477 -6.76 23.40 8.09
N SER A 478 -6.45 24.62 8.56
CA SER A 478 -6.51 25.83 7.74
C SER A 478 -5.51 25.75 6.57
N LEU A 479 -4.27 25.33 6.83
CA LEU A 479 -3.22 25.15 5.80
C LEU A 479 -3.59 24.07 4.80
N ALA A 480 -4.07 22.92 5.27
CA ALA A 480 -4.55 21.82 4.43
C ALA A 480 -5.68 22.28 3.49
N THR A 481 -6.72 22.92 4.05
CA THR A 481 -7.86 23.41 3.27
C THR A 481 -7.47 24.49 2.25
N GLN A 482 -6.50 25.34 2.58
CA GLN A 482 -5.97 26.31 1.62
C GLN A 482 -5.19 25.62 0.49
N ALA A 483 -4.35 24.61 0.82
CA ALA A 483 -3.58 23.85 -0.17
C ALA A 483 -4.49 23.09 -1.14
N GLN A 484 -5.59 22.50 -0.65
CA GLN A 484 -6.61 21.83 -1.45
C GLN A 484 -7.27 22.76 -2.49
N LYS A 485 -7.41 24.05 -2.17
CA LYS A 485 -8.06 25.05 -3.03
C LYS A 485 -7.08 25.83 -3.92
N THR A 486 -5.79 25.57 -3.81
CA THR A 486 -4.73 26.32 -4.48
C THR A 486 -4.19 25.53 -5.67
N PHE A 487 -4.38 26.04 -6.90
CA PHE A 487 -3.88 25.41 -8.13
C PHE A 487 -2.46 25.85 -8.52
N ASP A 488 -2.02 27.04 -8.05
CA ASP A 488 -0.65 27.49 -8.31
C ASP A 488 0.35 26.61 -7.56
N PRO A 489 1.27 25.92 -8.27
CA PRO A 489 2.15 24.95 -7.63
C PRO A 489 3.10 25.55 -6.60
N ASP A 490 3.60 26.78 -6.82
CA ASP A 490 4.55 27.43 -5.91
C ASP A 490 3.84 27.89 -4.62
N ALA A 491 2.62 28.41 -4.74
CA ALA A 491 1.80 28.76 -3.59
C ALA A 491 1.40 27.50 -2.80
N ARG A 492 1.03 26.42 -3.50
CA ARG A 492 0.67 25.13 -2.88
C ARG A 492 1.88 24.50 -2.16
N GLN A 493 3.08 24.57 -2.76
CA GLN A 493 4.32 24.13 -2.10
C GLN A 493 4.55 24.86 -0.77
N LYS A 494 4.36 26.18 -0.74
CA LYS A 494 4.52 26.97 0.49
C LYS A 494 3.54 26.54 1.59
N LEU A 495 2.29 26.30 1.23
CA LEU A 495 1.26 25.85 2.17
C LEU A 495 1.61 24.47 2.74
N TYR A 496 2.04 23.52 1.90
CA TYR A 496 2.47 22.21 2.38
C TYR A 496 3.78 22.25 3.17
N SER A 497 4.71 23.16 2.87
CA SER A 497 5.92 23.35 3.69
C SER A 497 5.54 23.83 5.10
N GLN A 498 4.65 24.83 5.19
CA GLN A 498 4.14 25.32 6.48
C GLN A 498 3.37 24.23 7.25
N LEU A 499 2.53 23.47 6.55
CA LEU A 499 1.79 22.35 7.15
C LEU A 499 2.73 21.31 7.73
N GLN A 500 3.77 20.89 7.00
CA GLN A 500 4.77 19.94 7.48
C GLN A 500 5.50 20.47 8.73
N GLU A 501 5.78 21.77 8.79
CA GLU A 501 6.40 22.40 9.97
C GLU A 501 5.45 22.38 11.18
N VAL A 502 4.17 22.73 11.00
CA VAL A 502 3.15 22.67 12.06
C VAL A 502 3.01 21.24 12.58
N MET A 503 2.82 20.26 11.67
CA MET A 503 2.68 18.84 12.03
C MET A 503 3.90 18.32 12.81
N ALA A 504 5.12 18.72 12.40
CA ALA A 504 6.34 18.36 13.10
C ALA A 504 6.41 19.00 14.50
N ASN A 505 6.02 20.27 14.63
CA ASN A 505 6.02 20.99 15.91
C ASN A 505 4.95 20.47 16.87
N ASP A 506 3.79 20.06 16.38
CA ASP A 506 2.72 19.45 17.19
C ASP A 506 3.05 18.03 17.59
N ALA A 507 3.98 17.38 16.88
CA ALA A 507 4.46 16.02 17.14
C ALA A 507 3.32 15.01 17.34
N PHE A 508 2.22 15.14 16.58
CA PHE A 508 1.05 14.25 16.73
C PHE A 508 1.39 12.80 16.40
N ILE A 509 2.33 12.59 15.50
CA ILE A 509 3.05 11.33 15.28
C ILE A 509 4.55 11.60 15.25
N ALA A 510 5.38 10.58 15.45
CA ALA A 510 6.82 10.68 15.30
C ALA A 510 7.27 9.85 14.08
N PRO A 511 7.52 10.47 12.91
CA PRO A 511 8.04 9.77 11.74
C PRO A 511 9.38 9.11 12.05
N LEU A 512 9.56 7.85 11.60
CA LEU A 512 10.75 7.05 11.86
C LEU A 512 11.67 6.99 10.64
N PHE A 513 11.15 6.43 9.56
CA PHE A 513 11.91 6.22 8.33
C PHE A 513 10.99 6.08 7.12
N TYR A 514 11.57 6.30 5.94
CA TYR A 514 10.98 5.98 4.65
C TYR A 514 11.55 4.64 4.19
N GLN A 515 10.66 3.67 4.02
CA GLN A 515 11.03 2.32 3.61
C GLN A 515 10.74 2.13 2.12
N PRO A 516 11.68 1.59 1.30
CA PRO A 516 11.41 1.24 -0.09
C PRO A 516 10.53 -0.01 -0.18
N PHE A 517 9.95 -0.26 -1.36
CA PHE A 517 9.33 -1.54 -1.70
C PHE A 517 10.40 -2.51 -2.23
N PRO A 518 10.82 -3.52 -1.46
CA PRO A 518 11.74 -4.54 -1.93
C PRO A 518 11.00 -5.56 -2.80
N TYR A 519 11.56 -5.87 -3.97
CA TYR A 519 11.11 -6.95 -4.83
C TYR A 519 12.32 -7.79 -5.28
N ALA A 520 12.16 -9.12 -5.23
CA ALA A 520 13.11 -10.03 -5.84
C ALA A 520 12.42 -10.74 -7.01
N TYR A 521 13.03 -10.72 -8.18
CA TYR A 521 12.44 -11.36 -9.35
C TYR A 521 13.49 -12.04 -10.21
N ARG A 522 13.03 -13.03 -11.00
CA ARG A 522 13.90 -13.78 -11.89
C ARG A 522 14.44 -12.88 -13.00
N SER A 523 15.67 -13.14 -13.42
CA SER A 523 16.36 -12.34 -14.44
C SER A 523 15.68 -12.38 -15.82
N ASN A 524 14.82 -13.37 -16.08
CA ASN A 524 14.01 -13.48 -17.30
C ASN A 524 12.67 -12.73 -17.22
N VAL A 525 12.35 -12.07 -16.10
CA VAL A 525 11.21 -11.16 -16.01
C VAL A 525 11.63 -9.81 -16.55
N GLY A 526 10.97 -9.35 -17.61
CA GLY A 526 11.17 -8.06 -18.23
C GLY A 526 9.93 -7.19 -18.13
N GLY A 527 10.10 -5.86 -18.19
CA GLY A 527 9.01 -4.88 -18.12
C GLY A 527 8.33 -4.76 -16.76
N PHE A 528 8.85 -5.41 -15.71
CA PHE A 528 8.33 -5.31 -14.35
C PHE A 528 8.86 -4.04 -13.68
N SER A 529 7.95 -3.21 -13.17
CA SER A 529 8.28 -2.00 -12.40
C SER A 529 7.17 -1.73 -11.39
N VAL A 530 7.54 -1.04 -10.31
CA VAL A 530 6.63 -0.66 -9.21
C VAL A 530 6.69 0.85 -9.05
N ALA A 531 5.53 1.50 -9.08
CA ALA A 531 5.42 2.92 -8.81
C ALA A 531 5.60 3.20 -7.29
N PRO A 532 5.92 4.43 -6.89
CA PRO A 532 6.04 4.79 -5.48
C PRO A 532 4.77 4.50 -4.65
N THR A 533 3.60 4.51 -5.25
CA THR A 533 2.32 4.10 -4.64
C THR A 533 2.21 2.59 -4.38
N GLY A 534 3.21 1.79 -4.82
CA GLY A 534 3.18 0.32 -4.73
C GLY A 534 2.45 -0.35 -5.89
N LEU A 535 1.76 0.42 -6.72
CA LEU A 535 1.08 -0.11 -7.90
C LEU A 535 2.11 -0.58 -8.93
N TYR A 536 1.89 -1.74 -9.52
CA TYR A 536 2.66 -2.26 -10.63
C TYR A 536 1.74 -2.56 -11.82
N ASP A 537 2.20 -2.21 -13.02
CA ASP A 537 1.51 -2.53 -14.27
C ASP A 537 2.07 -3.83 -14.86
N LEU A 538 1.28 -4.90 -14.75
CA LEU A 538 1.63 -6.19 -15.33
C LEU A 538 1.27 -6.30 -16.82
N GLY A 539 0.57 -5.34 -17.37
CA GLY A 539 0.29 -5.26 -18.83
C GLY A 539 1.56 -5.20 -19.66
N GLN A 540 2.63 -4.63 -19.11
CA GLN A 540 3.93 -4.48 -19.76
C GLN A 540 4.93 -5.58 -19.40
N THR A 541 4.61 -6.42 -18.40
CA THR A 541 5.49 -7.48 -17.92
C THR A 541 5.48 -8.69 -18.86
N TYR A 542 6.66 -9.29 -19.09
CA TYR A 542 6.83 -10.47 -19.94
C TYR A 542 7.87 -11.43 -19.38
N LEU A 543 7.84 -12.67 -19.85
CA LEU A 543 8.84 -13.71 -19.57
C LEU A 543 9.71 -13.93 -20.82
N ALA A 544 11.05 -13.68 -20.69
CA ALA A 544 12.00 -13.81 -21.78
C ALA A 544 12.58 -15.23 -21.90
#